data_f6545731061d582b0d0cfb35d3d05c11
#
_entry.id   f6545731061d582b0d0cfb35d3d05c11
#
_cell.length_a   1.000
_cell.length_b   1.000
_cell.length_c   1.000
_cell.angle_alpha   90.00
_cell.angle_beta   90.00
_cell.angle_gamma   90.00
#
_symmetry.space_group_name_H-M   'P 1'
#
loop_
_entity.id
_entity.type
_entity.pdbx_description
1 polymer ?
#
loop_
_entity_poly.entity_id
_entity_poly.type
_entity_poly.pdbx_seq_one_letter_code
_entity_poly.pdbx_strand_id
1 'polypeptide(L)'
;MSLTSLVNKLYFQPRRKELDRYTTDGEAIQQEVMEYLIERAKDTEYGRKHLFSTITSYDDFVHNVPVNTYEELKDDIDRMRHGERDILWPGVVRWYAKSSGTTNDKSKFIPITHEGLQTIHYQGGKDVIAYYLSNHPESKLFNGKGLILGGSHSPNYNLHNSLVGDLSAILIENINPLANIVRVPKKETALLSDFEVKRDRIARETLTQNITNISGVPSWMLSVLVRVMELSGKQHLEEVWPNLEVFFHGGIAFTPYREQYEQLITKQGMNYMETYNASEGFFGIQDDPSDSSMSLMLDYGVFYEFLPMDEFGNDHPNIVPLSGVEVGHNYAMLISTSCGLWRYEIGDTVQFTSTRPYKFIITGRTKYFINAFGEELIMDNAEKGLDAACKATGAQILDYTAAPIYMDAKAKCRHQWLIEFAKEPTSIAEFATILDNKLQEINSDYEAKRYHNVTLQPLEIMVARKNLFNDWLKTKGKLGGQHKIPRLSNSRSNLEELLTMNQ
;
A
#
# COMPACT_ATOMS: atom_id res chain seq x y z
N MET A 1 24.64 26.56 9.21
CA MET A 1 23.33 26.06 8.82
C MET A 1 23.56 24.91 7.83
N SER A 2 23.04 23.71 8.08
CA SER A 2 23.20 22.58 7.14
C SER A 2 22.40 22.83 5.86
N LEU A 3 22.74 22.15 4.77
CA LEU A 3 21.97 22.21 3.53
C LEU A 3 20.51 21.81 3.79
N THR A 4 20.30 20.73 4.56
CA THR A 4 18.97 20.27 4.96
C THR A 4 18.18 21.35 5.70
N SER A 5 18.79 22.06 6.66
CA SER A 5 18.13 23.15 7.40
C SER A 5 17.71 24.31 6.50
N LEU A 6 18.55 24.68 5.52
CA LEU A 6 18.23 25.74 4.57
C LEU A 6 17.05 25.32 3.66
N VAL A 7 17.12 24.13 3.08
CA VAL A 7 16.07 23.59 2.21
C VAL A 7 14.75 23.44 2.97
N ASN A 8 14.81 22.93 4.22
CA ASN A 8 13.63 22.82 5.08
C ASN A 8 12.96 24.17 5.28
N LYS A 9 13.73 25.19 5.69
CA LYS A 9 13.20 26.54 5.97
C LYS A 9 12.53 27.17 4.74
N LEU A 10 13.12 27.01 3.55
CA LEU A 10 12.66 27.69 2.34
C LEU A 10 11.53 26.94 1.62
N TYR A 11 11.51 25.61 1.71
CA TYR A 11 10.66 24.79 0.85
C TYR A 11 9.62 23.95 1.61
N PHE A 12 9.97 23.35 2.75
CA PHE A 12 9.08 22.44 3.46
C PHE A 12 8.30 23.07 4.61
N GLN A 13 8.91 24.01 5.35
CA GLN A 13 8.21 24.69 6.46
C GLN A 13 6.94 25.47 6.04
N PRO A 14 6.91 26.19 4.89
CA PRO A 14 5.67 26.81 4.46
C PRO A 14 4.54 25.79 4.27
N ARG A 15 4.84 24.70 3.58
CA ARG A 15 3.86 23.61 3.36
C ARG A 15 3.44 22.94 4.67
N ARG A 16 4.37 22.71 5.61
CA ARG A 16 4.03 22.15 6.92
C ARG A 16 2.99 22.97 7.66
N LYS A 17 3.08 24.31 7.56
CA LYS A 17 2.07 25.20 8.16
C LYS A 17 0.70 25.12 7.47
N GLU A 18 0.66 24.87 6.17
CA GLU A 18 -0.61 24.64 5.46
C GLU A 18 -1.28 23.35 5.94
N LEU A 19 -0.49 22.30 6.21
CA LEU A 19 -0.98 21.04 6.74
C LEU A 19 -1.58 21.15 8.16
N ASP A 20 -1.27 22.20 8.93
CA ASP A 20 -1.90 22.46 10.22
C ASP A 20 -3.42 22.70 10.11
N ARG A 21 -3.91 23.15 8.93
CA ARG A 21 -5.34 23.30 8.64
C ARG A 21 -6.11 21.97 8.67
N TYR A 22 -5.44 20.84 8.52
CA TYR A 22 -6.11 19.53 8.58
C TYR A 22 -6.75 19.27 9.94
N THR A 23 -6.27 19.91 11.00
CA THR A 23 -6.84 19.79 12.34
C THR A 23 -8.18 20.53 12.50
N THR A 24 -8.33 21.68 11.83
CA THR A 24 -9.50 22.57 12.00
C THR A 24 -10.44 22.55 10.82
N ASP A 25 -9.92 22.43 9.60
CA ASP A 25 -10.63 22.69 8.36
C ASP A 25 -10.83 21.42 7.50
N GLY A 26 -10.56 20.21 8.02
CA GLY A 26 -10.51 18.98 7.25
C GLY A 26 -11.74 18.71 6.38
N GLU A 27 -12.93 18.95 6.93
CA GLU A 27 -14.21 18.77 6.21
C GLU A 27 -14.39 19.83 5.12
N ALA A 28 -14.03 21.09 5.41
CA ALA A 28 -14.08 22.17 4.42
C ALA A 28 -13.11 21.94 3.26
N ILE A 29 -11.89 21.45 3.54
CA ILE A 29 -10.91 21.08 2.52
C ILE A 29 -11.48 19.99 1.61
N GLN A 30 -12.13 18.98 2.17
CA GLN A 30 -12.73 17.91 1.36
C GLN A 30 -13.91 18.38 0.54
N GLN A 31 -14.71 19.33 1.05
CA GLN A 31 -15.75 20.00 0.27
C GLN A 31 -15.16 20.77 -0.90
N GLU A 32 -14.12 21.57 -0.69
CA GLU A 32 -13.39 22.29 -1.74
C GLU A 32 -12.85 21.33 -2.81
N VAL A 33 -12.31 20.18 -2.40
CA VAL A 33 -11.79 19.15 -3.32
C VAL A 33 -12.93 18.53 -4.15
N MET A 34 -14.07 18.19 -3.54
CA MET A 34 -15.23 17.65 -4.27
C MET A 34 -15.71 18.64 -5.32
N GLU A 35 -15.94 19.91 -4.94
CA GLU A 35 -16.38 20.97 -5.84
C GLU A 35 -15.39 21.17 -6.99
N TYR A 36 -14.09 21.18 -6.69
CA TYR A 36 -13.04 21.26 -7.70
C TYR A 36 -13.09 20.11 -8.71
N LEU A 37 -13.20 18.86 -8.25
CA LEU A 37 -13.23 17.68 -9.11
C LEU A 37 -14.45 17.70 -10.03
N ILE A 38 -15.64 18.04 -9.51
CA ILE A 38 -16.89 18.13 -10.24
C ILE A 38 -16.80 19.23 -11.32
N GLU A 39 -16.40 20.44 -10.93
CA GLU A 39 -16.26 21.58 -11.86
C GLU A 39 -15.25 21.26 -12.97
N ARG A 40 -14.13 20.61 -12.61
CA ARG A 40 -13.08 20.28 -13.56
C ARG A 40 -13.51 19.24 -14.59
N ALA A 41 -14.34 18.27 -14.18
CA ALA A 41 -14.75 17.16 -15.03
C ALA A 41 -16.16 17.31 -15.65
N LYS A 42 -16.89 18.40 -15.37
CA LYS A 42 -18.29 18.55 -15.81
C LYS A 42 -18.50 18.41 -17.32
N ASP A 43 -17.50 18.79 -18.12
CA ASP A 43 -17.56 18.74 -19.59
C ASP A 43 -17.02 17.42 -20.18
N THR A 44 -16.57 16.47 -19.35
CA THR A 44 -16.19 15.12 -19.80
C THR A 44 -17.45 14.32 -20.18
N GLU A 45 -17.24 13.18 -20.86
CA GLU A 45 -18.36 12.29 -21.17
C GLU A 45 -19.03 11.77 -19.89
N TYR A 46 -18.20 11.34 -18.90
CA TYR A 46 -18.68 10.88 -17.61
C TYR A 46 -19.40 11.99 -16.84
N GLY A 47 -18.85 13.21 -16.81
CA GLY A 47 -19.47 14.34 -16.13
C GLY A 47 -20.83 14.74 -16.73
N ARG A 48 -20.97 14.73 -18.05
CA ARG A 48 -22.26 14.96 -18.71
C ARG A 48 -23.27 13.85 -18.44
N LYS A 49 -22.82 12.57 -18.51
CA LYS A 49 -23.65 11.40 -18.21
C LYS A 49 -24.21 11.44 -16.80
N HIS A 50 -23.40 11.88 -15.84
CA HIS A 50 -23.75 11.94 -14.41
C HIS A 50 -24.14 13.35 -13.93
N LEU A 51 -24.51 14.24 -14.86
CA LEU A 51 -25.09 15.56 -14.61
C LEU A 51 -24.25 16.44 -13.65
N PHE A 52 -22.93 16.42 -13.78
CA PHE A 52 -22.02 17.15 -12.88
C PHE A 52 -22.32 18.64 -12.81
N SER A 53 -22.82 19.25 -13.89
CA SER A 53 -23.21 20.65 -13.91
C SER A 53 -24.41 20.99 -12.99
N THR A 54 -25.13 20.00 -12.48
CA THR A 54 -26.27 20.17 -11.57
C THR A 54 -25.96 19.81 -10.14
N ILE A 55 -24.77 19.27 -9.86
CA ILE A 55 -24.35 18.87 -8.51
C ILE A 55 -23.95 20.13 -7.74
N THR A 56 -24.65 20.41 -6.64
CA THR A 56 -24.39 21.54 -5.75
C THR A 56 -24.16 21.13 -4.31
N SER A 57 -24.37 19.84 -3.98
CA SER A 57 -24.25 19.28 -2.65
C SER A 57 -23.66 17.86 -2.70
N TYR A 58 -23.25 17.36 -1.54
CA TYR A 58 -22.85 15.96 -1.41
C TYR A 58 -24.02 15.01 -1.74
N ASP A 59 -25.24 15.35 -1.32
CA ASP A 59 -26.43 14.54 -1.61
C ASP A 59 -26.70 14.44 -3.13
N ASP A 60 -26.53 15.55 -3.88
CA ASP A 60 -26.64 15.53 -5.33
C ASP A 60 -25.54 14.63 -5.94
N PHE A 61 -24.33 14.70 -5.40
CA PHE A 61 -23.21 13.87 -5.85
C PHE A 61 -23.49 12.38 -5.67
N VAL A 62 -23.93 11.98 -4.50
CA VAL A 62 -24.29 10.57 -4.19
C VAL A 62 -25.46 10.09 -5.05
N HIS A 63 -26.45 10.97 -5.31
CA HIS A 63 -27.60 10.63 -6.14
C HIS A 63 -27.23 10.40 -7.61
N ASN A 64 -26.35 11.23 -8.16
CA ASN A 64 -26.03 11.23 -9.58
C ASN A 64 -24.88 10.29 -9.95
N VAL A 65 -23.95 10.05 -9.05
CA VAL A 65 -22.73 9.30 -9.30
C VAL A 65 -22.77 7.94 -8.60
N PRO A 66 -22.77 6.82 -9.32
CA PRO A 66 -22.76 5.51 -8.70
C PRO A 66 -21.41 5.19 -8.05
N VAL A 67 -21.42 4.27 -7.11
CA VAL A 67 -20.19 3.61 -6.66
C VAL A 67 -19.66 2.74 -7.79
N ASN A 68 -18.37 2.78 -8.01
CA ASN A 68 -17.71 2.04 -9.09
C ASN A 68 -16.60 1.15 -8.54
N THR A 69 -16.48 -0.03 -9.09
CA THR A 69 -15.26 -0.84 -9.07
C THR A 69 -14.48 -0.63 -10.37
N TYR A 70 -13.35 -1.32 -10.51
CA TYR A 70 -12.60 -1.26 -11.77
C TYR A 70 -13.41 -1.78 -12.97
N GLU A 71 -14.25 -2.78 -12.78
CA GLU A 71 -15.02 -3.39 -13.87
C GLU A 71 -16.05 -2.44 -14.47
N GLU A 72 -16.66 -1.55 -13.66
CA GLU A 72 -17.60 -0.52 -14.16
C GLU A 72 -16.89 0.58 -14.93
N LEU A 73 -15.63 0.93 -14.61
CA LEU A 73 -14.88 1.99 -15.29
C LEU A 73 -13.95 1.45 -16.40
N LYS A 74 -13.81 0.16 -16.54
CA LYS A 74 -12.82 -0.49 -17.40
C LYS A 74 -12.95 -0.12 -18.87
N ASP A 75 -14.15 -0.12 -19.40
CA ASP A 75 -14.38 0.18 -20.82
C ASP A 75 -14.03 1.65 -21.12
N ASP A 76 -14.36 2.58 -20.23
CA ASP A 76 -13.99 3.98 -20.34
C ASP A 76 -12.48 4.17 -20.21
N ILE A 77 -11.84 3.48 -19.27
CA ILE A 77 -10.38 3.46 -19.11
C ILE A 77 -9.72 2.90 -20.39
N ASP A 78 -10.27 1.86 -20.99
CA ASP A 78 -9.71 1.29 -22.22
C ASP A 78 -9.83 2.24 -23.41
N ARG A 79 -10.94 2.95 -23.54
CA ARG A 79 -11.11 4.04 -24.53
C ARG A 79 -10.07 5.15 -24.32
N MET A 80 -9.85 5.57 -23.06
CA MET A 80 -8.80 6.54 -22.73
C MET A 80 -7.41 6.03 -23.12
N ARG A 81 -7.13 4.74 -22.92
CA ARG A 81 -5.86 4.11 -23.34
C ARG A 81 -5.67 4.13 -24.86
N HIS A 82 -6.75 4.03 -25.63
CA HIS A 82 -6.73 4.18 -27.09
C HIS A 82 -6.59 5.65 -27.54
N GLY A 83 -6.56 6.60 -26.60
CA GLY A 83 -6.31 8.02 -26.86
C GLY A 83 -7.56 8.86 -27.00
N GLU A 84 -8.74 8.32 -26.64
CA GLU A 84 -9.96 9.13 -26.56
C GLU A 84 -9.82 10.17 -25.45
N ARG A 85 -10.34 11.37 -25.73
CA ARG A 85 -10.22 12.53 -24.85
C ARG A 85 -11.48 12.73 -24.04
N ASP A 86 -11.31 13.38 -22.89
CA ASP A 86 -12.42 13.93 -22.12
C ASP A 86 -13.47 12.86 -21.73
N ILE A 87 -13.01 11.63 -21.43
CA ILE A 87 -13.86 10.51 -21.01
C ILE A 87 -14.15 10.60 -19.51
N LEU A 88 -13.22 10.17 -18.66
CA LEU A 88 -13.34 10.24 -17.20
C LEU A 88 -12.72 11.51 -16.62
N TRP A 89 -11.72 12.07 -17.29
CA TRP A 89 -11.01 13.29 -16.90
C TRP A 89 -10.67 14.11 -18.15
N PRO A 90 -10.56 15.45 -18.04
CA PRO A 90 -10.26 16.28 -19.19
C PRO A 90 -8.92 15.99 -19.85
N GLY A 91 -8.89 16.00 -21.18
CA GLY A 91 -7.69 15.82 -21.98
C GLY A 91 -7.38 14.37 -22.31
N VAL A 92 -6.13 14.11 -22.69
CA VAL A 92 -5.60 12.77 -23.00
C VAL A 92 -4.72 12.30 -21.85
N VAL A 93 -4.97 11.10 -21.37
CA VAL A 93 -4.13 10.45 -20.36
C VAL A 93 -3.10 9.56 -21.06
N ARG A 94 -1.83 9.81 -20.78
CA ARG A 94 -0.72 9.08 -21.42
C ARG A 94 -0.21 7.92 -20.59
N TRP A 95 -0.23 8.03 -19.25
CA TRP A 95 0.32 7.04 -18.35
C TRP A 95 -0.77 6.26 -17.64
N TYR A 96 -0.53 4.95 -17.52
CA TYR A 96 -1.39 4.02 -16.80
C TYR A 96 -0.56 3.18 -15.87
N ALA A 97 -0.87 3.24 -14.59
CA ALA A 97 -0.24 2.38 -13.60
C ALA A 97 -0.84 0.98 -13.68
N LYS A 98 0.03 -0.02 -13.86
CA LYS A 98 -0.39 -1.42 -13.81
C LYS A 98 -0.49 -1.86 -12.36
N SER A 99 -1.72 -2.12 -11.93
CA SER A 99 -1.99 -2.73 -10.62
C SER A 99 -2.32 -4.21 -10.78
N SER A 100 -1.92 -5.01 -9.79
CA SER A 100 -2.29 -6.43 -9.77
C SER A 100 -3.80 -6.55 -9.57
N GLY A 101 -4.51 -7.04 -10.57
CA GLY A 101 -5.91 -7.43 -10.43
C GLY A 101 -6.02 -8.65 -9.51
N THR A 102 -6.84 -8.55 -8.49
CA THR A 102 -7.05 -9.63 -7.51
C THR A 102 -8.22 -10.54 -7.85
N THR A 103 -9.06 -10.16 -8.82
CA THR A 103 -10.36 -10.82 -9.05
C THR A 103 -10.42 -11.78 -10.23
N ASN A 104 -9.60 -11.65 -11.27
CA ASN A 104 -9.68 -12.53 -12.45
C ASN A 104 -8.35 -12.63 -13.21
N ASP A 105 -7.19 -12.67 -12.54
CA ASP A 105 -5.85 -12.73 -13.17
C ASP A 105 -5.54 -11.60 -14.19
N LYS A 106 -6.43 -10.63 -14.36
CA LYS A 106 -6.25 -9.51 -15.29
C LYS A 106 -5.70 -8.29 -14.55
N SER A 107 -4.63 -7.72 -15.08
CA SER A 107 -4.06 -6.46 -14.58
C SER A 107 -5.07 -5.32 -14.74
N LYS A 108 -5.16 -4.44 -13.73
CA LYS A 108 -5.85 -3.17 -13.81
C LYS A 108 -4.91 -2.12 -14.38
N PHE A 109 -5.46 -1.17 -15.13
CA PHE A 109 -4.72 -0.04 -15.70
C PHE A 109 -5.30 1.26 -15.14
N ILE A 110 -4.70 1.77 -14.09
CA ILE A 110 -5.16 2.97 -13.39
C ILE A 110 -4.65 4.20 -14.12
N PRO A 111 -5.52 5.12 -14.56
CA PRO A 111 -5.11 6.34 -15.25
C PRO A 111 -4.24 7.21 -14.33
N ILE A 112 -3.13 7.73 -14.87
CA ILE A 112 -2.25 8.67 -14.17
C ILE A 112 -2.20 9.95 -15.00
N THR A 113 -3.00 10.93 -14.63
CA THR A 113 -3.04 12.23 -15.31
C THR A 113 -1.79 13.05 -14.96
N HIS A 114 -1.47 14.05 -15.78
CA HIS A 114 -0.41 14.98 -15.44
C HIS A 114 -0.71 15.74 -14.14
N GLU A 115 -1.97 16.06 -13.92
CA GLU A 115 -2.44 16.72 -12.70
C GLU A 115 -2.25 15.81 -11.49
N GLY A 116 -2.72 14.55 -11.55
CA GLY A 116 -2.55 13.57 -10.48
C GLY A 116 -1.07 13.27 -10.15
N LEU A 117 -0.18 13.26 -11.15
CA LEU A 117 1.27 13.19 -10.90
C LEU A 117 1.75 14.32 -9.98
N GLN A 118 1.29 15.56 -10.22
CA GLN A 118 1.76 16.73 -9.48
C GLN A 118 1.08 16.87 -8.12
N THR A 119 -0.26 16.78 -8.09
CA THR A 119 -1.07 17.11 -6.90
C THR A 119 -1.23 15.93 -5.94
N ILE A 120 -1.20 14.70 -6.45
CA ILE A 120 -1.34 13.51 -5.62
C ILE A 120 0.05 12.96 -5.27
N HIS A 121 0.75 12.41 -6.25
CA HIS A 121 1.92 11.58 -5.99
C HIS A 121 3.17 12.38 -5.61
N TYR A 122 3.52 13.41 -6.37
CA TYR A 122 4.70 14.23 -6.02
C TYR A 122 4.45 15.11 -4.81
N GLN A 123 3.23 15.60 -4.62
CA GLN A 123 2.89 16.35 -3.41
C GLN A 123 2.98 15.44 -2.17
N GLY A 124 2.44 14.21 -2.25
CA GLY A 124 2.60 13.23 -1.17
C GLY A 124 4.06 12.98 -0.80
N GLY A 125 4.92 12.75 -1.81
CA GLY A 125 6.35 12.57 -1.58
C GLY A 125 7.04 13.78 -0.93
N LYS A 126 6.61 15.01 -1.26
CA LYS A 126 7.11 16.23 -0.60
C LYS A 126 6.65 16.34 0.85
N ASP A 127 5.40 16.02 1.10
CA ASP A 127 4.81 16.15 2.44
C ASP A 127 5.35 15.08 3.42
N VAL A 128 5.72 13.89 2.94
CA VAL A 128 6.51 12.92 3.73
C VAL A 128 7.79 13.56 4.28
N ILE A 129 8.52 14.26 3.41
CA ILE A 129 9.75 14.94 3.82
C ILE A 129 9.44 16.12 4.74
N ALA A 130 8.36 16.86 4.50
CA ALA A 130 7.95 17.98 5.35
C ALA A 130 7.63 17.52 6.78
N TYR A 131 6.88 16.43 6.94
CA TYR A 131 6.60 15.84 8.26
C TYR A 131 7.89 15.32 8.92
N TYR A 132 8.69 14.55 8.17
CA TYR A 132 9.95 14.03 8.70
C TYR A 132 10.86 15.16 9.23
N LEU A 133 11.10 16.20 8.44
CA LEU A 133 11.97 17.32 8.84
C LEU A 133 11.38 18.19 9.95
N SER A 134 10.05 18.20 10.11
CA SER A 134 9.40 18.86 11.24
C SER A 134 9.68 18.13 12.56
N ASN A 135 9.67 16.79 12.52
CA ASN A 135 9.92 15.95 13.69
C ASN A 135 11.42 15.81 13.99
N HIS A 136 12.30 16.02 12.99
CA HIS A 136 13.76 15.86 13.08
C HIS A 136 14.50 17.09 12.57
N PRO A 137 14.47 18.22 13.31
CA PRO A 137 15.09 19.48 12.88
C PRO A 137 16.61 19.40 12.73
N GLU A 138 17.26 18.40 13.37
CA GLU A 138 18.69 18.10 13.29
C GLU A 138 19.06 17.23 12.08
N SER A 139 18.09 16.77 11.32
CA SER A 139 18.26 15.87 10.17
C SER A 139 19.29 16.37 9.17
N LYS A 140 20.02 15.44 8.58
CA LYS A 140 20.98 15.67 7.50
C LYS A 140 20.53 15.04 6.18
N LEU A 141 19.24 14.86 5.99
CA LEU A 141 18.61 14.16 4.87
C LEU A 141 19.22 14.56 3.51
N PHE A 142 19.37 15.86 3.26
CA PHE A 142 19.92 16.39 1.99
C PHE A 142 21.44 16.51 1.97
N ASN A 143 22.16 16.07 3.00
CA ASN A 143 23.62 15.98 2.97
C ASN A 143 24.13 14.73 2.24
N GLY A 144 23.23 13.84 1.84
CA GLY A 144 23.51 12.64 1.07
C GLY A 144 22.43 12.39 0.04
N LYS A 145 22.29 11.14 -0.36
CA LYS A 145 21.34 10.69 -1.37
C LYS A 145 20.29 9.76 -0.78
N GLY A 146 19.08 9.82 -1.34
CA GLY A 146 18.03 8.87 -1.08
C GLY A 146 18.13 7.66 -2.02
N LEU A 147 18.15 6.45 -1.47
CA LEU A 147 17.97 5.23 -2.23
C LEU A 147 16.47 4.99 -2.43
N ILE A 148 16.00 5.14 -3.65
CA ILE A 148 14.58 4.98 -4.01
C ILE A 148 14.42 3.77 -4.91
N LEU A 149 13.68 2.77 -4.42
CA LEU A 149 13.31 1.63 -5.25
C LEU A 149 12.10 1.95 -6.12
N GLY A 150 12.19 1.56 -7.38
CA GLY A 150 11.11 1.66 -8.34
C GLY A 150 10.80 0.32 -8.99
N GLY A 151 9.57 0.15 -9.44
CA GLY A 151 9.15 -0.92 -10.32
C GLY A 151 9.73 -0.77 -11.73
N SER A 152 9.06 -1.34 -12.72
CA SER A 152 9.49 -1.33 -14.09
C SER A 152 8.37 -0.89 -15.05
N HIS A 153 8.76 -0.47 -16.25
CA HIS A 153 7.79 -0.31 -17.33
C HIS A 153 7.27 -1.67 -17.81
N SER A 154 6.08 -1.65 -18.35
CA SER A 154 5.39 -2.83 -18.90
C SER A 154 5.09 -2.62 -20.39
N PRO A 155 6.12 -2.57 -21.25
CA PRO A 155 6.00 -2.17 -22.67
C PRO A 155 5.09 -3.09 -23.47
N ASN A 156 4.93 -4.34 -23.08
CA ASN A 156 4.00 -5.29 -23.70
C ASN A 156 2.53 -4.87 -23.61
N TYR A 157 2.19 -3.94 -22.72
CA TYR A 157 0.86 -3.40 -22.54
C TYR A 157 0.70 -1.99 -23.11
N ASN A 158 1.76 -1.42 -23.71
CA ASN A 158 1.68 -0.10 -24.33
C ASN A 158 0.79 -0.16 -25.57
N LEU A 159 0.03 0.92 -25.77
CA LEU A 159 -0.67 1.20 -27.01
C LEU A 159 -0.04 2.43 -27.67
N HIS A 160 -0.48 2.76 -28.89
CA HIS A 160 0.07 3.91 -29.61
C HIS A 160 0.02 5.22 -28.79
N ASN A 161 -1.04 5.41 -28.03
CA ASN A 161 -1.31 6.65 -27.27
C ASN A 161 -1.08 6.51 -25.77
N SER A 162 -0.73 5.32 -25.27
CA SER A 162 -0.59 5.09 -23.84
C SER A 162 0.61 4.25 -23.47
N LEU A 163 1.23 4.60 -22.35
CA LEU A 163 2.39 3.93 -21.77
C LEU A 163 1.98 3.30 -20.43
N VAL A 164 2.50 2.12 -20.16
CA VAL A 164 2.15 1.34 -18.97
C VAL A 164 3.40 0.99 -18.17
N GLY A 165 3.27 1.06 -16.85
CA GLY A 165 4.33 0.66 -15.91
C GLY A 165 3.81 0.58 -14.48
N ASP A 166 4.66 0.14 -13.58
CA ASP A 166 4.38 0.29 -12.15
C ASP A 166 4.33 1.79 -11.79
N LEU A 167 3.50 2.19 -10.83
CA LEU A 167 3.39 3.61 -10.45
C LEU A 167 4.77 4.23 -10.16
N SER A 168 5.61 3.55 -9.39
CA SER A 168 6.95 4.04 -9.05
C SER A 168 7.86 4.20 -10.26
N ALA A 169 7.71 3.38 -11.30
CA ALA A 169 8.43 3.55 -12.56
C ALA A 169 7.94 4.81 -13.31
N ILE A 170 6.62 5.03 -13.34
CA ILE A 170 6.02 6.24 -13.93
C ILE A 170 6.52 7.50 -13.21
N LEU A 171 6.56 7.47 -11.88
CA LEU A 171 7.08 8.58 -11.06
C LEU A 171 8.56 8.85 -11.37
N ILE A 172 9.40 7.81 -11.42
CA ILE A 172 10.84 7.96 -11.75
C ILE A 172 11.03 8.47 -13.17
N GLU A 173 10.20 8.03 -14.12
CA GLU A 173 10.26 8.47 -15.52
C GLU A 173 9.98 9.95 -15.66
N ASN A 174 8.98 10.48 -14.93
CA ASN A 174 8.48 11.83 -15.04
C ASN A 174 9.01 12.79 -13.96
N ILE A 175 9.93 12.34 -13.09
CA ILE A 175 10.46 13.17 -12.01
C ILE A 175 11.28 14.35 -12.56
N ASN A 176 11.23 15.48 -11.85
CA ASN A 176 12.07 16.62 -12.20
C ASN A 176 13.55 16.21 -12.26
N PRO A 177 14.27 16.53 -13.35
CA PRO A 177 15.69 16.16 -13.49
C PRO A 177 16.60 16.57 -12.32
N LEU A 178 16.28 17.65 -11.63
CA LEU A 178 17.03 18.10 -10.45
C LEU A 178 16.95 17.09 -9.29
N ALA A 179 15.86 16.36 -9.17
CA ALA A 179 15.72 15.33 -8.13
C ALA A 179 16.71 14.17 -8.33
N ASN A 180 17.21 13.94 -9.57
CA ASN A 180 18.23 12.92 -9.85
C ASN A 180 19.59 13.23 -9.19
N ILE A 181 19.83 14.47 -8.75
CA ILE A 181 21.06 14.85 -8.05
C ILE A 181 21.10 14.21 -6.64
N VAL A 182 19.94 14.15 -6.00
CA VAL A 182 19.80 13.72 -4.59
C VAL A 182 19.29 12.29 -4.43
N ARG A 183 19.10 11.54 -5.53
CA ARG A 183 18.63 10.14 -5.47
C ARG A 183 19.60 9.16 -6.15
N VAL A 184 19.49 7.91 -5.75
CA VAL A 184 20.10 6.73 -6.37
C VAL A 184 19.04 5.61 -6.41
N PRO A 185 19.15 4.61 -7.28
CA PRO A 185 20.12 4.46 -8.36
C PRO A 185 19.84 5.43 -9.51
N LYS A 186 20.71 5.41 -10.53
CA LYS A 186 20.44 6.11 -11.78
C LYS A 186 19.14 5.60 -12.42
N LYS A 187 18.49 6.45 -13.23
CA LYS A 187 17.19 6.15 -13.85
C LYS A 187 17.22 4.82 -14.63
N GLU A 188 18.28 4.57 -15.41
CA GLU A 188 18.43 3.37 -16.22
C GLU A 188 18.44 2.10 -15.36
N THR A 189 19.11 2.15 -14.21
CA THR A 189 19.13 1.04 -13.25
C THR A 189 17.79 0.90 -12.51
N ALA A 190 17.21 2.02 -12.11
CA ALA A 190 15.92 2.03 -11.40
C ALA A 190 14.78 1.40 -12.21
N LEU A 191 14.82 1.53 -13.54
CA LEU A 191 13.76 1.06 -14.45
C LEU A 191 14.02 -0.30 -15.10
N LEU A 192 15.10 -1.01 -14.73
CA LEU A 192 15.34 -2.37 -15.20
C LEU A 192 14.18 -3.29 -14.86
N SER A 193 13.81 -4.15 -15.80
CA SER A 193 12.72 -5.13 -15.63
C SER A 193 13.17 -6.41 -14.93
N ASP A 194 14.41 -6.85 -15.15
CA ASP A 194 14.98 -8.01 -14.47
C ASP A 194 15.35 -7.65 -13.03
N PHE A 195 14.65 -8.25 -12.08
CA PHE A 195 14.80 -7.94 -10.66
C PHE A 195 16.18 -8.33 -10.11
N GLU A 196 16.72 -9.46 -10.50
CA GLU A 196 18.01 -9.93 -9.99
C GLU A 196 19.15 -9.02 -10.48
N VAL A 197 19.13 -8.66 -11.77
CA VAL A 197 20.08 -7.72 -12.35
C VAL A 197 19.93 -6.33 -11.74
N LYS A 198 18.69 -5.87 -11.56
CA LYS A 198 18.37 -4.59 -10.92
C LYS A 198 18.93 -4.54 -9.49
N ARG A 199 18.63 -5.55 -8.68
CA ARG A 199 19.07 -5.66 -7.29
C ARG A 199 20.61 -5.60 -7.18
N ASP A 200 21.31 -6.37 -7.98
CA ASP A 200 22.79 -6.41 -7.97
C ASP A 200 23.38 -5.06 -8.40
N ARG A 201 22.83 -4.43 -9.44
CA ARG A 201 23.29 -3.10 -9.89
C ARG A 201 23.02 -2.02 -8.85
N ILE A 202 21.83 -1.98 -8.24
CA ILE A 202 21.50 -1.02 -7.17
C ILE A 202 22.49 -1.19 -6.02
N ALA A 203 22.73 -2.42 -5.57
CA ALA A 203 23.66 -2.67 -4.49
C ALA A 203 25.07 -2.17 -4.81
N ARG A 204 25.59 -2.44 -6.01
CA ARG A 204 26.92 -1.95 -6.44
C ARG A 204 26.99 -0.43 -6.58
N GLU A 205 25.96 0.19 -7.16
CA GLU A 205 25.93 1.65 -7.33
C GLU A 205 25.88 2.41 -6.00
N THR A 206 25.35 1.80 -4.95
CA THR A 206 25.12 2.44 -3.66
C THR A 206 26.23 2.20 -2.63
N LEU A 207 27.08 1.20 -2.82
CA LEU A 207 28.19 0.86 -1.89
C LEU A 207 29.09 2.05 -1.53
N THR A 208 29.38 2.92 -2.48
CA THR A 208 30.27 4.07 -2.30
C THR A 208 29.55 5.38 -2.15
N GLN A 209 28.21 5.36 -2.06
CA GLN A 209 27.41 6.58 -1.93
C GLN A 209 27.14 6.90 -0.46
N ASN A 210 27.02 8.18 -0.18
CA ASN A 210 26.53 8.65 1.12
C ASN A 210 24.99 8.56 1.12
N ILE A 211 24.44 7.43 1.59
CA ILE A 211 23.01 7.23 1.69
C ILE A 211 22.52 7.76 3.05
N THR A 212 21.55 8.67 3.00
CA THR A 212 20.92 9.25 4.20
C THR A 212 19.51 8.74 4.44
N ASN A 213 18.83 8.31 3.39
CA ASN A 213 17.49 7.75 3.49
C ASN A 213 17.26 6.66 2.44
N ILE A 214 16.32 5.79 2.73
CA ILE A 214 15.87 4.74 1.82
C ILE A 214 14.35 4.83 1.68
N SER A 215 13.80 4.52 0.50
CA SER A 215 12.37 4.55 0.23
C SER A 215 11.94 3.39 -0.63
N GLY A 216 10.88 2.70 -0.24
CA GLY A 216 10.33 1.60 -1.02
C GLY A 216 9.51 0.60 -0.22
N VAL A 217 9.12 -0.48 -0.90
CA VAL A 217 8.38 -1.58 -0.29
C VAL A 217 9.32 -2.39 0.61
N PRO A 218 8.97 -2.70 1.86
CA PRO A 218 9.84 -3.37 2.82
C PRO A 218 10.50 -4.66 2.32
N SER A 219 9.76 -5.59 1.75
CA SER A 219 10.31 -6.87 1.26
C SER A 219 11.38 -6.67 0.18
N TRP A 220 11.17 -5.72 -0.72
CA TRP A 220 12.08 -5.44 -1.83
C TRP A 220 13.32 -4.68 -1.38
N MET A 221 13.14 -3.68 -0.53
CA MET A 221 14.25 -2.95 0.06
C MET A 221 15.15 -3.91 0.85
N LEU A 222 14.57 -4.80 1.66
CA LEU A 222 15.32 -5.80 2.42
C LEU A 222 16.22 -6.65 1.51
N SER A 223 15.69 -7.12 0.36
CA SER A 223 16.47 -7.88 -0.60
C SER A 223 17.68 -7.10 -1.16
N VAL A 224 17.51 -5.80 -1.37
CA VAL A 224 18.63 -4.94 -1.81
C VAL A 224 19.63 -4.74 -0.68
N LEU A 225 19.17 -4.48 0.57
CA LEU A 225 20.05 -4.29 1.72
C LEU A 225 20.88 -5.54 2.01
N VAL A 226 20.27 -6.72 1.96
CA VAL A 226 21.01 -8.00 2.10
C VAL A 226 22.10 -8.11 1.02
N ARG A 227 21.80 -7.73 -0.23
CA ARG A 227 22.78 -7.75 -1.30
C ARG A 227 23.92 -6.75 -1.08
N VAL A 228 23.64 -5.58 -0.52
CA VAL A 228 24.66 -4.58 -0.11
C VAL A 228 25.58 -5.17 0.96
N MET A 229 25.02 -5.87 1.95
CA MET A 229 25.81 -6.52 3.00
C MET A 229 26.71 -7.62 2.45
N GLU A 230 26.19 -8.48 1.57
CA GLU A 230 26.98 -9.53 0.89
C GLU A 230 28.17 -8.94 0.12
N LEU A 231 27.94 -7.85 -0.65
CA LEU A 231 28.98 -7.25 -1.46
C LEU A 231 30.01 -6.46 -0.65
N SER A 232 29.59 -5.86 0.44
CA SER A 232 30.47 -5.08 1.32
C SER A 232 31.29 -5.95 2.26
N GLY A 233 30.81 -7.15 2.58
CA GLY A 233 31.40 -8.03 3.61
C GLY A 233 31.28 -7.47 5.04
N LYS A 234 30.40 -6.47 5.23
CA LYS A 234 30.14 -5.85 6.53
C LYS A 234 29.04 -6.59 7.30
N GLN A 235 28.94 -6.34 8.60
CA GLN A 235 27.92 -6.98 9.45
C GLN A 235 26.68 -6.10 9.62
N HIS A 236 26.86 -4.76 9.66
CA HIS A 236 25.78 -3.82 9.86
C HIS A 236 25.81 -2.72 8.80
N LEU A 237 24.62 -2.24 8.47
CA LEU A 237 24.44 -1.30 7.36
C LEU A 237 25.06 0.08 7.63
N GLU A 238 25.12 0.51 8.90
CA GLU A 238 25.80 1.72 9.31
C GLU A 238 27.32 1.70 9.06
N GLU A 239 27.92 0.53 8.87
CA GLU A 239 29.33 0.44 8.46
C GLU A 239 29.51 0.76 6.97
N VAL A 240 28.43 0.62 6.18
CA VAL A 240 28.41 0.98 4.75
C VAL A 240 27.86 2.40 4.57
N TRP A 241 26.76 2.71 5.26
CA TRP A 241 26.07 4.01 5.17
C TRP A 241 25.92 4.65 6.56
N PRO A 242 26.97 5.25 7.11
CA PRO A 242 26.98 5.77 8.47
C PRO A 242 25.99 6.92 8.71
N ASN A 243 25.54 7.59 7.64
CA ASN A 243 24.60 8.69 7.70
C ASN A 243 23.15 8.31 7.39
N LEU A 244 22.85 7.02 7.21
CA LEU A 244 21.47 6.54 7.04
C LEU A 244 20.66 6.89 8.28
N GLU A 245 19.53 7.58 8.14
CA GLU A 245 18.73 8.08 9.27
C GLU A 245 17.25 7.72 9.19
N VAL A 246 16.72 7.36 8.01
CA VAL A 246 15.28 7.05 7.86
C VAL A 246 14.98 6.08 6.72
N PHE A 247 13.99 5.24 6.95
CA PHE A 247 13.30 4.44 5.94
C PHE A 247 11.86 4.90 5.79
N PHE A 248 11.53 5.45 4.62
CA PHE A 248 10.17 5.74 4.19
C PHE A 248 9.60 4.50 3.51
N HIS A 249 8.62 3.86 4.12
CA HIS A 249 8.09 2.60 3.65
C HIS A 249 6.58 2.63 3.45
N GLY A 250 6.08 1.73 2.63
CA GLY A 250 4.65 1.58 2.38
C GLY A 250 4.36 0.44 1.41
N GLY A 251 3.11 0.30 1.03
CA GLY A 251 2.65 -0.69 0.08
C GLY A 251 2.39 -2.08 0.65
N ILE A 252 3.03 -2.45 1.77
CA ILE A 252 2.77 -3.64 2.59
C ILE A 252 3.04 -3.30 4.06
N ALA A 253 2.47 -4.05 4.98
CA ALA A 253 2.75 -3.92 6.41
C ALA A 253 4.26 -4.08 6.69
N PHE A 254 4.79 -3.21 7.53
CA PHE A 254 6.21 -3.23 7.91
C PHE A 254 6.50 -4.19 9.08
N THR A 255 5.52 -4.37 9.97
CA THR A 255 5.66 -5.17 11.20
C THR A 255 6.35 -6.52 10.99
N PRO A 256 6.02 -7.35 9.98
CA PRO A 256 6.67 -8.64 9.78
C PRO A 256 8.16 -8.56 9.39
N TYR A 257 8.60 -7.40 8.92
CA TYR A 257 9.98 -7.16 8.44
C TYR A 257 10.83 -6.40 9.46
N ARG A 258 10.21 -5.73 10.43
CA ARG A 258 10.87 -4.80 11.37
C ARG A 258 12.10 -5.41 12.03
N GLU A 259 11.98 -6.60 12.60
CA GLU A 259 13.09 -7.27 13.29
C GLU A 259 14.31 -7.49 12.37
N GLN A 260 14.07 -7.87 11.11
CA GLN A 260 15.14 -8.05 10.13
C GLN A 260 15.85 -6.74 9.79
N TYR A 261 15.12 -5.64 9.71
CA TYR A 261 15.71 -4.31 9.55
C TYR A 261 16.53 -3.90 10.78
N GLU A 262 16.03 -4.12 11.99
CA GLU A 262 16.71 -3.80 13.23
C GLU A 262 17.98 -4.66 13.46
N GLN A 263 18.01 -5.87 12.92
CA GLN A 263 19.22 -6.71 12.90
C GLN A 263 20.28 -6.19 11.91
N LEU A 264 19.85 -5.66 10.76
CA LEU A 264 20.76 -5.08 9.76
C LEU A 264 21.22 -3.68 10.13
N ILE A 265 20.40 -2.91 10.83
CA ILE A 265 20.63 -1.51 11.21
C ILE A 265 20.56 -1.41 12.72
N THR A 266 21.72 -1.57 13.38
CA THR A 266 21.81 -1.55 14.85
C THR A 266 22.03 -0.15 15.42
N LYS A 267 22.24 0.82 14.53
CA LYS A 267 22.44 2.22 14.88
C LYS A 267 21.22 2.79 15.65
N GLN A 268 21.49 3.41 16.80
CA GLN A 268 20.46 4.16 17.52
C GLN A 268 19.99 5.37 16.69
N GLY A 269 18.69 5.68 16.76
CA GLY A 269 18.10 6.82 16.06
C GLY A 269 17.77 6.57 14.58
N MET A 270 17.73 5.32 14.14
CA MET A 270 17.12 4.98 12.86
C MET A 270 15.60 5.17 12.93
N ASN A 271 15.05 5.89 11.97
CA ASN A 271 13.63 6.19 11.90
C ASN A 271 12.95 5.32 10.84
N TYR A 272 11.73 4.91 11.12
CA TYR A 272 10.84 4.19 10.19
C TYR A 272 9.56 4.98 10.08
N MET A 273 9.19 5.38 8.88
CA MET A 273 8.04 6.25 8.64
C MET A 273 7.14 5.63 7.59
N GLU A 274 5.92 5.31 7.97
CA GLU A 274 4.95 4.66 7.11
C GLU A 274 4.23 5.66 6.21
N THR A 275 3.97 5.21 4.97
CA THR A 275 3.16 5.95 3.99
C THR A 275 2.14 5.03 3.37
N TYR A 276 0.95 5.55 3.10
CA TYR A 276 -0.06 4.85 2.35
C TYR A 276 -0.24 5.47 0.97
N ASN A 277 0.35 4.81 -0.01
CA ASN A 277 0.24 5.16 -1.42
C ASN A 277 -0.10 3.92 -2.25
N ALA A 278 -0.94 4.12 -3.25
CA ALA A 278 -1.37 3.12 -4.22
C ALA A 278 -1.30 3.69 -5.65
N SER A 279 -1.58 2.87 -6.65
CA SER A 279 -1.70 3.34 -8.03
C SER A 279 -2.81 4.36 -8.18
N GLU A 280 -3.85 4.23 -7.38
CA GLU A 280 -5.04 5.06 -7.33
C GLU A 280 -4.83 6.43 -6.67
N GLY A 281 -3.83 6.55 -5.77
CA GLY A 281 -3.57 7.81 -5.08
C GLY A 281 -2.53 7.72 -3.96
N PHE A 282 -2.36 8.83 -3.25
CA PHE A 282 -1.54 8.95 -2.05
C PHE A 282 -2.43 9.42 -0.90
N PHE A 283 -2.58 8.61 0.14
CA PHE A 283 -3.68 8.78 1.10
C PHE A 283 -3.25 9.10 2.52
N GLY A 284 -2.11 8.58 2.97
CA GLY A 284 -1.71 8.72 4.36
C GLY A 284 -0.21 8.83 4.58
N ILE A 285 0.15 9.54 5.65
CA ILE A 285 1.53 9.73 6.11
C ILE A 285 1.54 9.59 7.64
N GLN A 286 2.43 8.77 8.16
CA GLN A 286 2.72 8.72 9.59
C GLN A 286 3.41 10.04 9.99
N ASP A 287 2.65 10.95 10.58
CA ASP A 287 3.08 12.31 10.91
C ASP A 287 3.75 12.43 12.28
N ASP A 288 3.55 11.44 13.16
CA ASP A 288 4.13 11.33 14.50
C ASP A 288 4.85 9.99 14.65
N PRO A 289 6.16 9.98 14.93
CA PRO A 289 6.93 8.75 15.11
C PRO A 289 6.48 7.88 16.30
N SER A 290 5.79 8.48 17.26
CA SER A 290 5.26 7.78 18.44
C SER A 290 3.87 7.16 18.23
N ASP A 291 3.21 7.53 17.12
CA ASP A 291 1.87 7.08 16.73
C ASP A 291 1.93 6.22 15.46
N SER A 292 1.41 5.02 15.50
CA SER A 292 1.36 4.12 14.35
C SER A 292 0.29 4.48 13.34
N SER A 293 -0.61 5.42 13.67
CA SER A 293 -1.62 5.90 12.74
C SER A 293 -1.04 6.91 11.73
N MET A 294 -1.70 7.03 10.60
CA MET A 294 -1.34 7.99 9.56
C MET A 294 -2.35 9.12 9.49
N SER A 295 -1.89 10.34 9.29
CA SER A 295 -2.73 11.47 8.92
C SER A 295 -3.29 11.26 7.52
N LEU A 296 -4.61 11.43 7.35
CA LEU A 296 -5.27 11.40 6.05
C LEU A 296 -4.93 12.68 5.26
N MET A 297 -4.47 12.52 4.03
CA MET A 297 -4.05 13.63 3.18
C MET A 297 -5.26 14.21 2.44
N LEU A 298 -5.64 15.45 2.77
CA LEU A 298 -6.97 15.97 2.44
C LEU A 298 -7.03 16.87 1.20
N ASP A 299 -5.89 17.46 0.75
CA ASP A 299 -5.85 18.48 -0.31
C ASP A 299 -5.13 18.03 -1.58
N TYR A 300 -4.98 16.71 -1.82
CA TYR A 300 -4.25 16.16 -2.96
C TYR A 300 -5.11 15.99 -4.24
N GLY A 301 -6.33 16.52 -4.25
CA GLY A 301 -7.27 16.25 -5.34
C GLY A 301 -7.85 14.84 -5.28
N VAL A 302 -8.01 14.33 -4.07
CA VAL A 302 -8.71 13.08 -3.73
C VAL A 302 -9.84 13.41 -2.75
N PHE A 303 -11.07 13.17 -3.17
CA PHE A 303 -12.26 13.23 -2.32
C PHE A 303 -12.55 11.83 -1.78
N TYR A 304 -12.78 11.74 -0.47
CA TYR A 304 -12.95 10.48 0.24
C TYR A 304 -14.38 10.25 0.68
N GLU A 305 -14.84 9.02 0.53
CA GLU A 305 -16.05 8.48 1.12
C GLU A 305 -15.73 7.16 1.81
N PHE A 306 -16.56 6.80 2.78
CA PHE A 306 -16.32 5.65 3.66
C PHE A 306 -17.57 4.80 3.77
N LEU A 307 -17.45 3.52 3.37
CA LEU A 307 -18.50 2.52 3.49
C LEU A 307 -18.26 1.71 4.78
N PRO A 308 -19.16 1.78 5.78
CA PRO A 308 -19.05 0.96 6.98
C PRO A 308 -18.96 -0.53 6.63
N MET A 309 -18.03 -1.26 7.25
CA MET A 309 -17.81 -2.67 6.92
C MET A 309 -18.94 -3.59 7.36
N ASP A 310 -19.73 -3.21 8.35
CA ASP A 310 -20.96 -3.89 8.75
C ASP A 310 -22.11 -3.73 7.73
N GLU A 311 -22.00 -2.74 6.84
CA GLU A 311 -22.93 -2.55 5.73
C GLU A 311 -22.37 -3.04 4.38
N PHE A 312 -21.14 -3.56 4.37
CA PHE A 312 -20.49 -4.03 3.15
C PHE A 312 -21.23 -5.22 2.54
N GLY A 313 -21.64 -5.08 1.28
CA GLY A 313 -22.45 -6.09 0.58
C GLY A 313 -23.96 -5.88 0.66
N ASN A 314 -24.44 -4.86 1.37
CA ASN A 314 -25.84 -4.45 1.32
C ASN A 314 -26.17 -3.80 -0.04
N ASP A 315 -27.41 -3.94 -0.49
CA ASP A 315 -27.87 -3.32 -1.75
C ASP A 315 -27.84 -1.78 -1.70
N HIS A 316 -28.07 -1.18 -0.55
CA HIS A 316 -28.10 0.25 -0.31
C HIS A 316 -27.34 0.62 0.96
N PRO A 317 -26.00 0.54 0.96
CA PRO A 317 -25.22 0.86 2.14
C PRO A 317 -25.20 2.37 2.40
N ASN A 318 -25.15 2.76 3.66
CA ASN A 318 -25.02 4.16 4.07
C ASN A 318 -23.54 4.62 3.97
N ILE A 319 -23.13 5.06 2.79
CA ILE A 319 -21.79 5.61 2.56
C ILE A 319 -21.73 7.02 3.11
N VAL A 320 -20.71 7.31 3.90
CA VAL A 320 -20.55 8.62 4.56
C VAL A 320 -19.35 9.39 4.02
N PRO A 321 -19.44 10.74 3.98
CA PRO A 321 -18.28 11.59 3.71
C PRO A 321 -17.37 11.63 4.95
N LEU A 322 -16.25 12.34 4.87
CA LEU A 322 -15.27 12.46 5.95
C LEU A 322 -15.90 12.92 7.29
N SER A 323 -16.90 13.82 7.25
CA SER A 323 -17.60 14.31 8.43
C SER A 323 -18.44 13.25 9.14
N GLY A 324 -18.77 12.15 8.48
CA GLY A 324 -19.61 11.08 9.02
C GLY A 324 -18.82 9.89 9.61
N VAL A 325 -17.49 9.93 9.60
CA VAL A 325 -16.70 8.82 10.15
C VAL A 325 -16.62 8.86 11.68
N GLU A 326 -16.56 7.69 12.28
CA GLU A 326 -16.45 7.50 13.72
C GLU A 326 -15.14 6.79 14.08
N VAL A 327 -14.54 7.22 15.20
CA VAL A 327 -13.32 6.58 15.72
C VAL A 327 -13.62 5.15 16.15
N GLY A 328 -12.75 4.22 15.78
CA GLY A 328 -12.86 2.81 16.13
C GLY A 328 -13.71 1.98 15.16
N HIS A 329 -14.47 2.61 14.25
CA HIS A 329 -15.23 1.90 13.22
C HIS A 329 -14.34 1.58 12.00
N ASN A 330 -14.61 0.46 11.37
CA ASN A 330 -13.89 -0.01 10.18
C ASN A 330 -14.68 0.31 8.91
N TYR A 331 -14.00 0.85 7.90
CA TYR A 331 -14.60 1.31 6.65
C TYR A 331 -13.86 0.79 5.44
N ALA A 332 -14.59 0.44 4.37
CA ALA A 332 -14.03 0.38 3.04
C ALA A 332 -13.89 1.80 2.48
N MET A 333 -12.73 2.12 1.92
CA MET A 333 -12.45 3.46 1.39
C MET A 333 -12.86 3.58 -0.07
N LEU A 334 -13.65 4.60 -0.38
CA LEU A 334 -13.99 5.01 -1.73
C LEU A 334 -13.31 6.35 -2.02
N ILE A 335 -12.91 6.55 -3.27
CA ILE A 335 -12.23 7.77 -3.70
C ILE A 335 -12.80 8.31 -5.00
N SER A 336 -12.81 9.65 -5.11
CA SER A 336 -12.93 10.35 -6.39
C SER A 336 -11.67 11.19 -6.57
N THR A 337 -11.04 11.12 -7.77
CA THR A 337 -9.68 11.66 -7.93
C THR A 337 -9.51 12.48 -9.19
N SER A 338 -8.52 13.37 -9.21
CA SER A 338 -8.06 14.09 -10.40
C SER A 338 -7.41 13.20 -11.48
N CYS A 339 -7.47 11.87 -11.29
CA CYS A 339 -7.12 10.88 -12.30
C CYS A 339 -8.34 10.28 -13.01
N GLY A 340 -9.57 10.72 -12.67
CA GLY A 340 -10.81 10.26 -13.29
C GLY A 340 -11.40 9.00 -12.66
N LEU A 341 -10.99 8.65 -11.47
CA LEU A 341 -11.69 7.65 -10.66
C LEU A 341 -12.84 8.35 -9.92
N TRP A 342 -14.05 7.82 -10.01
CA TRP A 342 -15.26 8.41 -9.45
C TRP A 342 -15.95 7.43 -8.51
N ARG A 343 -16.10 7.80 -7.23
CA ARG A 343 -16.64 6.96 -6.15
C ARG A 343 -16.11 5.52 -6.23
N TYR A 344 -14.80 5.43 -6.47
CA TYR A 344 -14.11 4.19 -6.79
C TYR A 344 -13.75 3.43 -5.51
N GLU A 345 -14.23 2.19 -5.40
CA GLU A 345 -13.86 1.28 -4.33
C GLU A 345 -12.45 0.73 -4.59
N ILE A 346 -11.45 1.19 -3.81
CA ILE A 346 -10.06 0.74 -3.97
C ILE A 346 -9.83 -0.66 -3.42
N GLY A 347 -10.74 -1.12 -2.56
CA GLY A 347 -10.68 -2.43 -1.93
C GLY A 347 -9.82 -2.48 -0.66
N ASP A 348 -9.38 -1.36 -0.13
CA ASP A 348 -8.68 -1.28 1.16
C ASP A 348 -9.65 -0.86 2.27
N THR A 349 -9.42 -1.39 3.48
CA THR A 349 -10.18 -1.04 4.68
C THR A 349 -9.32 -0.27 5.66
N VAL A 350 -9.96 0.72 6.30
CA VAL A 350 -9.32 1.62 7.26
C VAL A 350 -10.16 1.78 8.52
N GLN A 351 -9.50 2.04 9.64
CA GLN A 351 -10.14 2.38 10.89
C GLN A 351 -9.61 3.71 11.38
N PHE A 352 -10.51 4.65 11.67
CA PHE A 352 -10.10 5.95 12.20
C PHE A 352 -9.69 5.83 13.67
N THR A 353 -8.57 6.46 14.00
CA THR A 353 -8.04 6.59 15.36
C THR A 353 -8.25 7.99 15.93
N SER A 354 -8.47 8.98 15.07
CA SER A 354 -8.77 10.37 15.41
C SER A 354 -9.55 11.03 14.27
N THR A 355 -10.36 12.04 14.61
CA THR A 355 -11.05 12.91 13.66
C THR A 355 -10.53 14.37 13.68
N ARG A 356 -9.54 14.68 14.57
CA ARG A 356 -8.94 16.03 14.64
C ARG A 356 -7.46 15.97 15.02
N PRO A 357 -6.54 15.93 14.05
CA PRO A 357 -6.75 15.70 12.62
C PRO A 357 -7.30 14.29 12.35
N TYR A 358 -7.81 14.08 11.14
CA TYR A 358 -8.23 12.74 10.72
C TYR A 358 -7.03 11.82 10.59
N LYS A 359 -6.96 10.82 11.47
CA LYS A 359 -5.93 9.79 11.47
C LYS A 359 -6.55 8.41 11.39
N PHE A 360 -5.87 7.50 10.73
CA PHE A 360 -6.34 6.15 10.50
C PHE A 360 -5.21 5.13 10.49
N ILE A 361 -5.58 3.87 10.62
CA ILE A 361 -4.75 2.70 10.33
C ILE A 361 -5.38 1.91 9.18
N ILE A 362 -4.55 1.23 8.40
CA ILE A 362 -5.03 0.27 7.40
C ILE A 362 -5.33 -1.04 8.13
N THR A 363 -6.56 -1.52 8.02
CA THR A 363 -6.98 -2.76 8.69
C THR A 363 -6.96 -3.97 7.76
N GLY A 364 -6.98 -3.75 6.44
CA GLY A 364 -6.90 -4.84 5.47
C GLY A 364 -7.49 -4.48 4.11
N ARG A 365 -8.19 -5.44 3.51
CA ARG A 365 -8.84 -5.29 2.22
C ARG A 365 -10.22 -5.91 2.22
N THR A 366 -11.15 -5.34 1.46
CA THR A 366 -12.53 -5.85 1.29
C THR A 366 -12.56 -7.26 0.67
N LYS A 367 -11.51 -7.66 -0.05
CA LYS A 367 -11.38 -8.97 -0.74
C LYS A 367 -10.30 -9.89 -0.15
N TYR A 368 -9.53 -9.43 0.82
CA TYR A 368 -8.51 -10.23 1.53
C TYR A 368 -8.91 -10.42 2.98
N PHE A 369 -9.98 -11.16 3.15
CA PHE A 369 -10.46 -11.65 4.43
C PHE A 369 -10.90 -13.11 4.27
N ILE A 370 -10.95 -13.82 5.36
CA ILE A 370 -11.60 -15.12 5.42
C ILE A 370 -12.87 -14.93 6.22
N ASN A 371 -14.00 -15.14 5.57
CA ASN A 371 -15.33 -15.15 6.17
C ASN A 371 -16.13 -16.35 5.65
N ALA A 372 -15.53 -17.54 5.75
CA ALA A 372 -16.10 -18.77 5.24
C ALA A 372 -17.18 -19.34 6.18
N PHE A 373 -17.10 -18.99 7.47
CA PHE A 373 -17.93 -19.53 8.54
C PHE A 373 -18.52 -18.41 9.43
N GLY A 374 -18.41 -17.14 9.03
CA GLY A 374 -18.84 -15.97 9.77
C GLY A 374 -17.79 -15.50 10.80
N GLU A 375 -16.50 -15.78 10.56
CA GLU A 375 -15.39 -15.43 11.42
C GLU A 375 -14.75 -14.08 11.13
N GLU A 376 -15.05 -13.47 10.00
CA GLU A 376 -14.58 -12.14 9.54
C GLU A 376 -13.10 -11.85 9.85
N LEU A 377 -12.24 -12.83 9.54
CA LEU A 377 -10.80 -12.70 9.77
C LEU A 377 -10.18 -11.76 8.73
N ILE A 378 -9.81 -10.55 9.15
CA ILE A 378 -9.17 -9.53 8.32
C ILE A 378 -7.64 -9.59 8.41
N MET A 379 -6.96 -8.88 7.51
CA MET A 379 -5.49 -8.83 7.45
C MET A 379 -4.86 -8.37 8.76
N ASP A 380 -5.41 -7.34 9.41
CA ASP A 380 -4.91 -6.83 10.70
C ASP A 380 -4.90 -7.93 11.79
N ASN A 381 -5.95 -8.77 11.81
CA ASN A 381 -5.97 -9.90 12.73
C ASN A 381 -4.86 -10.90 12.41
N ALA A 382 -4.69 -11.25 11.13
CA ALA A 382 -3.64 -12.16 10.69
C ALA A 382 -2.25 -11.67 11.07
N GLU A 383 -1.95 -10.40 10.81
CA GLU A 383 -0.64 -9.79 11.09
C GLU A 383 -0.35 -9.72 12.58
N LYS A 384 -1.31 -9.31 13.41
CA LYS A 384 -1.17 -9.30 14.87
C LYS A 384 -1.00 -10.71 15.45
N GLY A 385 -1.72 -11.69 14.89
CA GLY A 385 -1.59 -13.08 15.28
C GLY A 385 -0.22 -13.66 14.96
N LEU A 386 0.25 -13.43 13.75
CA LEU A 386 1.58 -13.87 13.30
C LEU A 386 2.71 -13.19 14.07
N ASP A 387 2.62 -11.89 14.34
CA ASP A 387 3.58 -11.14 15.14
C ASP A 387 3.71 -11.73 16.56
N ALA A 388 2.57 -12.02 17.20
CA ALA A 388 2.57 -12.65 18.53
C ALA A 388 3.23 -14.04 18.52
N ALA A 389 2.93 -14.86 17.50
CA ALA A 389 3.53 -16.18 17.36
C ALA A 389 5.03 -16.11 17.07
N CYS A 390 5.46 -15.18 16.21
CA CYS A 390 6.87 -14.93 15.92
C CYS A 390 7.65 -14.49 17.17
N LYS A 391 7.12 -13.53 17.93
CA LYS A 391 7.75 -13.04 19.17
C LYS A 391 7.91 -14.13 20.21
N ALA A 392 6.90 -14.98 20.39
CA ALA A 392 6.93 -16.03 21.39
C ALA A 392 7.88 -17.20 21.03
N THR A 393 8.00 -17.52 19.74
CA THR A 393 8.77 -18.69 19.27
C THR A 393 10.14 -18.34 18.67
N GLY A 394 10.44 -17.05 18.49
CA GLY A 394 11.65 -16.58 17.82
C GLY A 394 11.68 -16.91 16.33
N ALA A 395 10.52 -17.17 15.72
CA ALA A 395 10.37 -17.41 14.31
C ALA A 395 10.43 -16.09 13.49
N GLN A 396 10.83 -16.19 12.23
CA GLN A 396 10.82 -15.08 11.27
C GLN A 396 10.12 -15.52 9.99
N ILE A 397 9.14 -14.74 9.52
CA ILE A 397 8.35 -15.05 8.34
C ILE A 397 8.87 -14.25 7.15
N LEU A 398 8.98 -14.91 5.99
CA LEU A 398 9.23 -14.25 4.70
C LEU A 398 7.93 -13.92 4.00
N ASP A 399 7.02 -14.88 3.91
CA ASP A 399 5.73 -14.72 3.26
C ASP A 399 4.72 -15.74 3.76
N TYR A 400 3.42 -15.49 3.52
CA TYR A 400 2.36 -16.41 3.89
C TYR A 400 1.09 -16.21 3.05
N THR A 401 0.25 -17.24 3.04
CA THR A 401 -1.13 -17.17 2.58
C THR A 401 -1.99 -18.10 3.43
N ALA A 402 -3.27 -17.77 3.58
CA ALA A 402 -4.24 -18.61 4.27
C ALA A 402 -5.56 -18.66 3.52
N ALA A 403 -6.20 -19.83 3.58
CA ALA A 403 -7.54 -20.06 3.04
C ALA A 403 -8.29 -21.09 3.89
N PRO A 404 -9.63 -21.10 3.88
CA PRO A 404 -10.41 -22.07 4.63
C PRO A 404 -10.35 -23.47 4.00
N ILE A 405 -10.33 -24.50 4.83
CA ILE A 405 -10.75 -25.86 4.45
C ILE A 405 -12.23 -25.96 4.78
N TYR A 406 -13.04 -26.12 3.75
CA TYR A 406 -14.49 -26.29 3.90
C TYR A 406 -14.84 -27.71 4.35
N MET A 407 -15.98 -27.83 5.06
CA MET A 407 -16.48 -29.13 5.51
C MET A 407 -16.80 -30.03 4.32
N ASP A 408 -16.22 -31.21 4.33
CA ASP A 408 -16.65 -32.31 3.49
C ASP A 408 -17.02 -33.56 4.34
N ALA A 409 -17.35 -34.66 3.73
CA ALA A 409 -17.73 -35.90 4.44
C ALA A 409 -16.61 -36.47 5.33
N LYS A 410 -15.37 -35.94 5.26
CA LYS A 410 -14.19 -36.47 5.95
C LYS A 410 -13.42 -35.39 6.76
N ALA A 411 -13.59 -34.10 6.46
CA ALA A 411 -12.85 -33.02 7.10
C ALA A 411 -13.78 -32.02 7.78
N LYS A 412 -13.39 -31.56 8.99
CA LYS A 412 -14.03 -30.44 9.67
C LYS A 412 -13.43 -29.14 9.18
N CYS A 413 -14.23 -28.05 9.24
CA CYS A 413 -13.79 -26.72 8.86
C CYS A 413 -12.59 -26.25 9.67
N ARG A 414 -11.60 -25.64 9.00
CA ARG A 414 -10.46 -24.95 9.62
C ARG A 414 -9.82 -23.96 8.66
N HIS A 415 -8.98 -23.07 9.17
CA HIS A 415 -8.07 -22.29 8.33
C HIS A 415 -6.78 -23.07 8.11
N GLN A 416 -6.31 -23.11 6.87
CA GLN A 416 -4.99 -23.64 6.52
C GLN A 416 -4.07 -22.49 6.12
N TRP A 417 -2.93 -22.40 6.77
CA TRP A 417 -1.91 -21.40 6.57
C TRP A 417 -0.68 -22.03 5.96
N LEU A 418 -0.21 -21.49 4.85
CA LEU A 418 1.07 -21.85 4.24
C LEU A 418 2.04 -20.71 4.51
N ILE A 419 3.13 -21.00 5.23
CA ILE A 419 4.07 -19.98 5.73
C ILE A 419 5.49 -20.32 5.28
N GLU A 420 6.14 -19.39 4.60
CA GLU A 420 7.58 -19.44 4.33
C GLU A 420 8.34 -18.73 5.44
N PHE A 421 9.18 -19.47 6.15
CA PHE A 421 9.97 -18.93 7.24
C PHE A 421 11.38 -18.56 6.77
N ALA A 422 11.87 -17.38 7.20
CA ALA A 422 13.30 -17.07 7.19
C ALA A 422 14.03 -17.84 8.28
N LYS A 423 13.34 -18.01 9.45
CA LYS A 423 13.77 -18.82 10.58
C LYS A 423 12.55 -19.54 11.13
N GLU A 424 12.60 -20.86 11.07
CA GLU A 424 11.49 -21.68 11.59
C GLU A 424 11.40 -21.61 13.12
N PRO A 425 10.19 -21.74 13.69
CA PRO A 425 10.03 -21.90 15.14
C PRO A 425 10.54 -23.27 15.56
N THR A 426 10.91 -23.40 16.84
CA THR A 426 11.29 -24.69 17.42
C THR A 426 10.17 -25.72 17.40
N SER A 427 8.92 -25.28 17.39
CA SER A 427 7.73 -26.12 17.30
C SER A 427 6.64 -25.41 16.47
N ILE A 428 6.31 -26.01 15.34
CA ILE A 428 5.20 -25.55 14.49
C ILE A 428 3.87 -25.67 15.23
N ALA A 429 3.68 -26.71 16.04
CA ALA A 429 2.46 -26.90 16.83
C ALA A 429 2.28 -25.81 17.89
N GLU A 430 3.35 -25.39 18.55
CA GLU A 430 3.33 -24.28 19.49
C GLU A 430 3.04 -22.95 18.79
N PHE A 431 3.71 -22.69 17.66
CA PHE A 431 3.44 -21.51 16.82
C PHE A 431 1.97 -21.44 16.40
N ALA A 432 1.40 -22.56 15.91
CA ALA A 432 0.01 -22.65 15.53
C ALA A 432 -0.95 -22.35 16.70
N THR A 433 -0.63 -22.87 17.89
CA THR A 433 -1.44 -22.64 19.09
C THR A 433 -1.43 -21.17 19.51
N ILE A 434 -0.27 -20.51 19.48
CA ILE A 434 -0.15 -19.11 19.84
C ILE A 434 -0.89 -18.23 18.82
N LEU A 435 -0.72 -18.51 17.53
CA LEU A 435 -1.46 -17.82 16.46
C LEU A 435 -2.97 -17.95 16.65
N ASP A 436 -3.48 -19.19 16.82
CA ASP A 436 -4.93 -19.46 17.00
C ASP A 436 -5.50 -18.76 18.24
N ASN A 437 -4.78 -18.81 19.37
CA ASN A 437 -5.19 -18.15 20.60
C ASN A 437 -5.21 -16.61 20.44
N LYS A 438 -4.20 -16.05 19.74
CA LYS A 438 -4.17 -14.60 19.51
C LYS A 438 -5.28 -14.15 18.58
N LEU A 439 -5.61 -14.92 17.55
CA LEU A 439 -6.76 -14.65 16.69
C LEU A 439 -8.07 -14.67 17.48
N GLN A 440 -8.27 -15.63 18.39
CA GLN A 440 -9.44 -15.66 19.28
C GLN A 440 -9.49 -14.43 20.22
N GLU A 441 -8.34 -14.00 20.75
CA GLU A 441 -8.27 -12.82 21.64
C GLU A 441 -8.69 -11.52 20.94
N ILE A 442 -8.35 -11.33 19.67
CA ILE A 442 -8.49 -10.06 18.95
C ILE A 442 -9.66 -10.02 17.96
N ASN A 443 -10.34 -11.15 17.76
CA ASN A 443 -11.47 -11.24 16.85
C ASN A 443 -12.58 -12.08 17.51
N SER A 444 -13.63 -11.40 17.96
CA SER A 444 -14.76 -12.02 18.68
C SER A 444 -15.53 -13.01 17.83
N ASP A 445 -15.63 -12.78 16.50
CA ASP A 445 -16.33 -13.67 15.59
C ASP A 445 -15.52 -14.94 15.36
N TYR A 446 -14.20 -14.81 15.21
CA TYR A 446 -13.31 -15.97 15.16
C TYR A 446 -13.37 -16.77 16.49
N GLU A 447 -13.32 -16.10 17.67
CA GLU A 447 -13.48 -16.74 18.99
C GLU A 447 -14.80 -17.53 19.07
N ALA A 448 -15.92 -16.90 18.68
CA ALA A 448 -17.23 -17.55 18.71
C ALA A 448 -17.30 -18.80 17.82
N LYS A 449 -16.65 -18.80 16.65
CA LYS A 449 -16.60 -19.97 15.76
C LYS A 449 -15.64 -21.06 16.25
N ARG A 450 -14.58 -20.66 16.99
CA ARG A 450 -13.62 -21.58 17.63
C ARG A 450 -14.19 -22.23 18.90
N TYR A 451 -15.28 -21.68 19.48
CA TYR A 451 -15.84 -22.14 20.75
C TYR A 451 -16.16 -23.64 20.71
N HIS A 452 -15.53 -24.40 21.61
CA HIS A 452 -15.59 -25.87 21.70
C HIS A 452 -15.30 -26.62 20.39
N ASN A 453 -14.65 -26.01 19.41
CA ASN A 453 -14.32 -26.61 18.11
C ASN A 453 -15.58 -27.12 17.35
N VAL A 454 -16.72 -26.48 17.54
CA VAL A 454 -17.97 -26.93 16.96
C VAL A 454 -18.02 -26.57 15.48
N THR A 455 -17.79 -25.30 15.14
CA THR A 455 -17.85 -24.81 13.76
C THR A 455 -16.46 -24.82 13.12
N LEU A 456 -15.47 -24.23 13.81
CA LEU A 456 -14.10 -24.08 13.31
C LEU A 456 -13.12 -24.84 14.20
N GLN A 457 -12.32 -25.72 13.60
CA GLN A 457 -11.23 -26.44 14.29
C GLN A 457 -10.01 -25.55 14.45
N PRO A 458 -9.02 -25.92 15.31
CA PRO A 458 -7.72 -25.24 15.33
C PRO A 458 -7.13 -25.11 13.94
N LEU A 459 -6.52 -23.96 13.67
CA LEU A 459 -5.86 -23.72 12.39
C LEU A 459 -4.70 -24.71 12.15
N GLU A 460 -4.42 -24.95 10.87
CA GLU A 460 -3.34 -25.82 10.42
C GLU A 460 -2.24 -24.99 9.74
N ILE A 461 -0.97 -25.25 10.08
CA ILE A 461 0.17 -24.63 9.45
C ILE A 461 0.92 -25.65 8.59
N MET A 462 1.13 -25.28 7.34
CA MET A 462 2.02 -25.92 6.40
C MET A 462 3.26 -25.05 6.24
N VAL A 463 4.44 -25.66 6.34
CA VAL A 463 5.71 -24.96 6.09
C VAL A 463 5.97 -24.95 4.58
N ALA A 464 6.15 -23.76 4.05
CA ALA A 464 6.54 -23.60 2.65
C ALA A 464 8.05 -23.83 2.49
N ARG A 465 8.43 -24.53 1.42
CA ARG A 465 9.84 -24.61 1.04
C ARG A 465 10.41 -23.22 0.71
N LYS A 466 11.70 -23.07 0.83
CA LYS A 466 12.38 -21.82 0.52
C LYS A 466 12.10 -21.34 -0.91
N ASN A 467 11.81 -20.06 -1.07
CA ASN A 467 11.46 -19.36 -2.32
C ASN A 467 10.18 -19.85 -3.01
N LEU A 468 9.31 -20.61 -2.34
CA LEU A 468 8.07 -21.12 -2.94
C LEU A 468 7.22 -20.01 -3.56
N PHE A 469 6.97 -18.95 -2.79
CA PHE A 469 6.13 -17.83 -3.22
C PHE A 469 6.72 -17.07 -4.40
N ASN A 470 8.04 -16.87 -4.41
CA ASN A 470 8.72 -16.24 -5.54
C ASN A 470 8.67 -17.12 -6.81
N ASP A 471 8.83 -18.43 -6.66
CA ASP A 471 8.72 -19.35 -7.78
C ASP A 471 7.29 -19.37 -8.36
N TRP A 472 6.28 -19.37 -7.50
CA TRP A 472 4.90 -19.28 -7.94
C TRP A 472 4.61 -17.96 -8.67
N LEU A 473 5.11 -16.82 -8.18
CA LEU A 473 5.00 -15.54 -8.87
C LEU A 473 5.70 -15.56 -10.23
N LYS A 474 6.84 -16.27 -10.36
CA LYS A 474 7.52 -16.48 -11.65
C LYS A 474 6.64 -17.22 -12.64
N THR A 475 5.97 -18.31 -12.21
CA THR A 475 5.07 -19.08 -13.10
C THR A 475 3.89 -18.24 -13.60
N LYS A 476 3.46 -17.26 -12.81
CA LYS A 476 2.38 -16.31 -13.17
C LYS A 476 2.89 -15.12 -14.01
N GLY A 477 4.18 -15.04 -14.32
CA GLY A 477 4.78 -13.88 -14.99
C GLY A 477 4.73 -12.59 -14.15
N LYS A 478 4.63 -12.72 -12.83
CA LYS A 478 4.40 -11.63 -11.87
C LYS A 478 5.60 -11.35 -10.96
N LEU A 479 6.77 -11.93 -11.24
CA LEU A 479 7.98 -11.64 -10.48
C LEU A 479 8.54 -10.26 -10.84
N GLY A 480 8.87 -9.48 -9.84
CA GLY A 480 9.57 -8.21 -10.02
C GLY A 480 8.68 -6.96 -10.15
N GLY A 481 7.37 -7.04 -9.96
CA GLY A 481 6.44 -5.92 -9.86
C GLY A 481 5.85 -5.75 -8.46
N GLN A 482 4.85 -4.90 -8.30
CA GLN A 482 4.08 -4.77 -7.05
C GLN A 482 3.15 -5.98 -6.81
N HIS A 483 3.46 -7.14 -7.39
CA HIS A 483 2.63 -8.33 -7.29
C HIS A 483 2.75 -8.93 -5.89
N LYS A 484 1.61 -9.08 -5.25
CA LYS A 484 1.47 -9.67 -3.92
C LYS A 484 0.63 -10.93 -4.01
N ILE A 485 0.97 -11.91 -3.21
CA ILE A 485 0.13 -13.07 -3.02
C ILE A 485 -1.07 -12.65 -2.17
N PRO A 486 -2.30 -13.08 -2.49
CA PRO A 486 -3.44 -12.93 -1.60
C PRO A 486 -3.13 -13.60 -0.25
N ARG A 487 -2.98 -12.77 0.80
CA ARG A 487 -2.62 -13.23 2.14
C ARG A 487 -3.75 -14.01 2.80
N LEU A 488 -4.98 -13.53 2.64
CA LEU A 488 -6.20 -14.17 3.09
C LEU A 488 -7.14 -14.30 1.90
N SER A 489 -7.79 -15.43 1.74
CA SER A 489 -8.73 -15.66 0.64
C SER A 489 -9.80 -16.68 1.04
N ASN A 490 -11.06 -16.40 0.69
CA ASN A 490 -12.12 -17.39 0.78
C ASN A 490 -11.97 -18.49 -0.29
N SER A 491 -11.24 -18.23 -1.38
CA SER A 491 -10.92 -19.22 -2.41
C SER A 491 -9.59 -19.91 -2.12
N ARG A 492 -9.57 -21.23 -2.28
CA ARG A 492 -8.36 -22.04 -2.11
C ARG A 492 -7.48 -22.12 -3.35
N SER A 493 -7.89 -21.57 -4.49
CA SER A 493 -7.21 -21.80 -5.78
C SER A 493 -5.71 -21.50 -5.73
N ASN A 494 -5.31 -20.35 -5.19
CA ASN A 494 -3.89 -19.99 -5.08
C ASN A 494 -3.14 -20.87 -4.08
N LEU A 495 -3.79 -21.20 -2.95
CA LEU A 495 -3.19 -22.07 -1.93
C LEU A 495 -2.97 -23.48 -2.48
N GLU A 496 -3.90 -24.05 -3.22
CA GLU A 496 -3.77 -25.39 -3.82
C GLU A 496 -2.62 -25.45 -4.86
N GLU A 497 -2.49 -24.41 -5.68
CA GLU A 497 -1.35 -24.32 -6.60
C GLU A 497 -0.01 -24.28 -5.84
N LEU A 498 0.07 -23.46 -4.80
CA LEU A 498 1.26 -23.36 -3.95
C LEU A 498 1.55 -24.69 -3.24
N LEU A 499 0.55 -25.37 -2.70
CA LEU A 499 0.71 -26.67 -2.06
C LEU A 499 1.21 -27.73 -3.04
N THR A 500 0.74 -27.68 -4.30
CA THR A 500 1.21 -28.58 -5.37
C THR A 500 2.69 -28.32 -5.68
N MET A 501 3.13 -27.07 -5.67
CA MET A 501 4.54 -26.71 -5.89
C MET A 501 5.42 -26.89 -4.65
N ASN A 502 4.83 -27.10 -3.48
CA ASN A 502 5.54 -27.31 -2.20
C ASN A 502 5.99 -28.78 -2.01
N GLN A 503 5.57 -29.68 -2.88
CA GLN A 503 6.00 -31.07 -2.90
C GLN A 503 7.38 -31.18 -3.56
#